data_41a3bb5aeddb46346b8a7cb3655e65ab
#
_entry.id   41a3bb5aeddb46346b8a7cb3655e65ab
#
_cell.length_a   1.000
_cell.length_b   1.000
_cell.length_c   1.000
_cell.angle_alpha   90.00
_cell.angle_beta   90.00
_cell.angle_gamma   90.00
#
_symmetry.space_group_name_H-M   'P 1'
#
loop_
_entity.id
_entity.type
_entity.pdbx_description
1 polymer ?
#
loop_
_entity_poly.entity_id
_entity_poly.type
_entity_poly.pdbx_seq_one_letter_code
_entity_poly.pdbx_strand_id
1 'polypeptide(L)'
;LTNIDALRSALNNFLEPLLRKENLRIILTGAGTSAFIGDIIAPWLASHTGKNFSAVPTTDLVTNPMDYLNPAHPLLLISFGRSGNSPESVAAVELANQFVPECYHLPITCNEAGALYQNAINSDNAFALLMPAETHDRGFAMTSSITTMMASCLAVFAPETINSQTFRD
;
A
#
# COMPACT_ATOMS: atom_id res chain seq x y z
N LEU A 1 -7.07 -11.60 8.03
CA LEU A 1 -6.72 -10.77 9.21
C LEU A 1 -5.68 -11.47 10.10
N THR A 2 -5.76 -12.79 10.29
CA THR A 2 -4.82 -13.56 11.12
C THR A 2 -3.34 -13.33 10.76
N ASN A 3 -3.01 -13.17 9.48
CA ASN A 3 -1.64 -12.88 9.03
C ASN A 3 -1.17 -11.48 9.50
N ILE A 4 -2.06 -10.48 9.50
CA ILE A 4 -1.72 -9.13 9.95
C ILE A 4 -1.49 -9.14 11.46
N ASP A 5 -2.29 -9.88 12.22
CA ASP A 5 -2.10 -9.98 13.68
C ASP A 5 -0.77 -10.63 14.03
N ALA A 6 -0.35 -11.66 13.28
CA ALA A 6 0.96 -12.27 13.45
C ALA A 6 2.13 -11.32 13.14
N LEU A 7 1.94 -10.40 12.19
CA LEU A 7 2.95 -9.41 11.78
C LEU A 7 2.82 -8.07 12.52
N ARG A 8 1.82 -7.91 13.40
CA ARG A 8 1.46 -6.62 14.02
C ARG A 8 2.66 -5.94 14.69
N SER A 9 3.45 -6.67 15.46
CA SER A 9 4.61 -6.09 16.15
C SER A 9 5.66 -5.56 15.16
N ALA A 10 6.02 -6.35 14.17
CA ALA A 10 7.00 -5.93 13.14
C ALA A 10 6.47 -4.77 12.28
N LEU A 11 5.20 -4.83 11.91
CA LEU A 11 4.54 -3.77 11.15
C LEU A 11 4.49 -2.46 11.94
N ASN A 12 4.16 -2.52 13.24
CA ASN A 12 4.15 -1.33 14.11
C ASN A 12 5.55 -0.75 14.25
N ASN A 13 6.58 -1.58 14.44
CA ASN A 13 7.97 -1.12 14.50
C ASN A 13 8.40 -0.39 13.24
N PHE A 14 7.89 -0.79 12.07
CA PHE A 14 8.13 -0.10 10.80
C PHE A 14 7.32 1.19 10.69
N LEU A 15 6.01 1.15 10.98
CA LEU A 15 5.10 2.26 10.72
C LEU A 15 5.12 3.37 11.79
N GLU A 16 5.23 3.03 13.07
CA GLU A 16 5.12 4.04 14.15
C GLU A 16 6.12 5.20 14.00
N PRO A 17 7.42 4.97 13.71
CA PRO A 17 8.36 6.06 13.49
C PRO A 17 7.97 6.94 12.29
N LEU A 18 7.44 6.31 11.21
CA LEU A 18 7.02 7.01 10.01
C LEU A 18 5.80 7.89 10.26
N LEU A 19 4.80 7.34 10.93
CA LEU A 19 3.54 8.05 11.20
C LEU A 19 3.70 9.24 12.17
N ARG A 20 4.85 9.34 12.85
CA ARG A 20 5.20 10.51 13.69
C ARG A 20 5.92 11.62 12.92
N LYS A 21 6.36 11.35 11.68
CA LYS A 21 7.07 12.34 10.88
C LYS A 21 6.14 13.50 10.51
N GLU A 22 6.66 14.72 10.64
CA GLU A 22 5.95 15.91 10.15
C GLU A 22 5.84 15.87 8.62
N ASN A 23 4.71 16.30 8.12
CA ASN A 23 4.43 16.38 6.67
C ASN A 23 4.58 15.06 5.92
N LEU A 24 4.50 13.90 6.60
CA LEU A 24 4.47 12.62 5.92
C LEU A 24 3.31 12.56 4.93
N ARG A 25 3.62 12.28 3.68
CA ARG A 25 2.63 11.98 2.65
C ARG A 25 2.46 10.48 2.56
N ILE A 26 1.23 10.03 2.46
CA ILE A 26 0.89 8.61 2.29
C ILE A 26 0.13 8.48 0.98
N ILE A 27 0.78 7.88 -0.02
CA ILE A 27 0.17 7.68 -1.34
C ILE A 27 -0.22 6.22 -1.48
N LEU A 28 -1.50 6.00 -1.78
CA LEU A 28 -2.07 4.71 -2.14
C LEU A 28 -2.03 4.59 -3.66
N THR A 29 -1.34 3.57 -4.19
CA THR A 29 -1.15 3.41 -5.62
C THR A 29 -1.40 1.97 -6.07
N GLY A 30 -1.73 1.81 -7.33
CA GLY A 30 -1.95 0.51 -7.97
C GLY A 30 -2.18 0.65 -9.47
N ALA A 31 -2.05 -0.46 -10.19
CA ALA A 31 -2.32 -0.54 -11.62
C ALA A 31 -3.73 -1.11 -11.89
N GLY A 32 -4.45 -0.53 -12.82
CA GLY A 32 -5.80 -0.99 -13.22
C GLY A 32 -6.75 -1.07 -12.03
N THR A 33 -7.39 -2.22 -11.82
CA THR A 33 -8.36 -2.42 -10.73
C THR A 33 -7.74 -2.18 -9.33
N SER A 34 -6.43 -2.38 -9.16
CA SER A 34 -5.77 -2.11 -7.88
C SER A 34 -5.74 -0.62 -7.51
N ALA A 35 -5.81 0.28 -8.49
CA ALA A 35 -5.89 1.73 -8.24
C ALA A 35 -7.17 2.11 -7.49
N PHE A 36 -8.30 1.44 -7.81
CA PHE A 36 -9.58 1.71 -7.16
C PHE A 36 -9.57 1.47 -5.65
N ILE A 37 -8.67 0.62 -5.13
CA ILE A 37 -8.52 0.47 -3.67
C ILE A 37 -8.17 1.83 -3.07
N GLY A 38 -7.18 2.51 -3.62
CA GLY A 38 -6.78 3.85 -3.16
C GLY A 38 -7.92 4.85 -3.25
N ASP A 39 -8.61 4.92 -4.39
CA ASP A 39 -9.73 5.84 -4.60
C ASP A 39 -10.85 5.66 -3.58
N ILE A 40 -11.14 4.40 -3.21
CA ILE A 40 -12.20 4.07 -2.26
C ILE A 40 -11.80 4.46 -0.83
N ILE A 41 -10.57 4.10 -0.39
CA ILE A 41 -10.24 4.19 1.04
C ILE A 41 -9.42 5.41 1.43
N ALA A 42 -8.68 6.06 0.50
CA ALA A 42 -7.82 7.19 0.87
C ALA A 42 -8.59 8.38 1.48
N PRO A 43 -9.73 8.83 0.90
CA PRO A 43 -10.50 9.93 1.50
C PRO A 43 -11.00 9.60 2.91
N TRP A 44 -11.45 8.36 3.11
CA TRP A 44 -11.92 7.90 4.40
C TRP A 44 -10.79 7.81 5.41
N LEU A 45 -9.63 7.21 5.03
CA LEU A 45 -8.45 7.12 5.90
C LEU A 45 -7.93 8.51 6.28
N ALA A 46 -7.88 9.45 5.33
CA ALA A 46 -7.46 10.82 5.61
C ALA A 46 -8.35 11.48 6.67
N SER A 47 -9.66 11.38 6.51
CA SER A 47 -10.63 11.93 7.45
C SER A 47 -10.59 11.25 8.82
N HIS A 48 -10.47 9.92 8.84
CA HIS A 48 -10.53 9.11 10.06
C HIS A 48 -9.25 9.22 10.90
N THR A 49 -8.09 9.24 10.26
CA THR A 49 -6.79 9.25 10.96
C THR A 49 -6.17 10.64 11.11
N GLY A 50 -6.68 11.63 10.40
CA GLY A 50 -6.07 12.96 10.31
C GLY A 50 -4.71 12.99 9.60
N LYS A 51 -4.32 11.92 8.90
CA LYS A 51 -3.07 11.81 8.15
C LYS A 51 -3.27 12.19 6.68
N ASN A 52 -2.19 12.56 6.02
CA ASN A 52 -2.21 13.00 4.62
C ASN A 52 -2.22 11.81 3.65
N PHE A 53 -3.37 11.14 3.54
CA PHE A 53 -3.62 10.07 2.58
C PHE A 53 -4.11 10.63 1.25
N SER A 54 -3.57 10.13 0.15
CA SER A 54 -4.03 10.40 -1.21
C SER A 54 -3.97 9.14 -2.07
N ALA A 55 -4.82 9.07 -3.09
CA ALA A 55 -4.79 8.01 -4.09
C ALA A 55 -4.19 8.57 -5.37
N VAL A 56 -3.23 7.85 -5.95
CA VAL A 56 -2.62 8.20 -7.25
C VAL A 56 -2.38 6.90 -8.03
N PRO A 57 -3.02 6.68 -9.17
CA PRO A 57 -2.76 5.52 -10.01
C PRO A 57 -1.29 5.42 -10.42
N THR A 58 -0.76 4.20 -10.56
CA THR A 58 0.63 4.02 -11.00
C THR A 58 0.91 4.64 -12.35
N THR A 59 -0.09 4.65 -13.26
CA THR A 59 0.02 5.29 -14.57
C THR A 59 0.31 6.78 -14.46
N ASP A 60 -0.33 7.46 -13.53
CA ASP A 60 -0.15 8.90 -13.32
C ASP A 60 1.21 9.19 -12.67
N LEU A 61 1.60 8.38 -11.67
CA LEU A 61 2.93 8.47 -11.06
C LEU A 61 4.06 8.29 -12.09
N VAL A 62 3.90 7.34 -13.01
CA VAL A 62 4.93 7.06 -14.03
C VAL A 62 4.95 8.12 -15.13
N THR A 63 3.79 8.67 -15.50
CA THR A 63 3.69 9.67 -16.57
C THR A 63 4.19 11.04 -16.11
N ASN A 64 3.80 11.47 -14.91
CA ASN A 64 4.15 12.79 -14.36
C ASN A 64 4.62 12.69 -12.91
N PRO A 65 5.78 12.06 -12.62
CA PRO A 65 6.24 11.85 -11.25
C PRO A 65 6.38 13.14 -10.44
N MET A 66 6.79 14.24 -11.08
CA MET A 66 7.01 15.53 -10.41
C MET A 66 5.73 16.18 -9.88
N ASP A 67 4.57 15.82 -10.43
CA ASP A 67 3.28 16.36 -9.94
C ASP A 67 2.86 15.70 -8.61
N TYR A 68 3.36 14.50 -8.35
CA TYR A 68 2.96 13.69 -7.20
C TYR A 68 4.07 13.44 -6.19
N LEU A 69 5.34 13.34 -6.65
CA LEU A 69 6.50 13.03 -5.82
C LEU A 69 7.24 14.32 -5.42
N ASN A 70 6.99 14.80 -4.21
CA ASN A 70 7.63 16.00 -3.70
C ASN A 70 8.85 15.64 -2.84
N PRO A 71 10.09 16.01 -3.26
CA PRO A 71 11.30 15.67 -2.53
C PRO A 71 11.44 16.34 -1.15
N ALA A 72 10.64 17.40 -0.88
CA ALA A 72 10.69 18.13 0.38
C ALA A 72 9.94 17.43 1.53
N HIS A 73 9.19 16.39 1.25
CA HIS A 73 8.36 15.71 2.25
C HIS A 73 8.62 14.21 2.28
N PRO A 74 8.70 13.58 3.46
CA PRO A 74 8.78 12.13 3.55
C PRO A 74 7.56 11.47 2.91
N LEU A 75 7.77 10.32 2.27
CA LEU A 75 6.73 9.57 1.57
C LEU A 75 6.64 8.14 2.08
N LEU A 76 5.42 7.69 2.38
CA LEU A 76 5.08 6.28 2.46
C LEU A 76 4.24 5.91 1.22
N LEU A 77 4.81 5.11 0.33
CA LEU A 77 4.14 4.59 -0.85
C LEU A 77 3.53 3.23 -0.56
N ILE A 78 2.20 3.13 -0.58
CA ILE A 78 1.45 1.89 -0.39
C ILE A 78 1.05 1.37 -1.77
N SER A 79 1.67 0.27 -2.20
CA SER A 79 1.47 -0.28 -3.53
C SER A 79 0.58 -1.52 -3.49
N PHE A 80 -0.58 -1.46 -4.15
CA PHE A 80 -1.48 -2.61 -4.30
C PHE A 80 -1.18 -3.34 -5.61
N GLY A 81 -0.91 -4.65 -5.52
CA GLY A 81 -0.64 -5.44 -6.71
C GLY A 81 -1.00 -6.90 -6.56
N ARG A 82 -2.03 -7.39 -7.28
CA ARG A 82 -2.37 -8.82 -7.25
C ARG A 82 -1.17 -9.68 -7.67
N SER A 83 -0.61 -9.42 -8.84
CA SER A 83 0.56 -10.12 -9.36
C SER A 83 1.88 -9.55 -8.83
N GLY A 84 1.88 -8.27 -8.47
CA GLY A 84 3.08 -7.55 -8.07
C GLY A 84 4.15 -7.40 -9.17
N ASN A 85 3.77 -7.64 -10.44
CA ASN A 85 4.69 -7.66 -11.59
C ASN A 85 4.33 -6.65 -12.68
N SER A 86 3.31 -5.82 -12.50
CA SER A 86 2.98 -4.83 -13.53
C SER A 86 4.14 -3.84 -13.68
N PRO A 87 4.61 -3.58 -14.92
CA PRO A 87 5.78 -2.73 -15.15
C PRO A 87 5.63 -1.33 -14.54
N GLU A 88 4.42 -0.75 -14.62
CA GLU A 88 4.10 0.55 -14.05
C GLU A 88 4.15 0.54 -12.52
N SER A 89 3.82 -0.57 -11.86
CA SER A 89 3.91 -0.66 -10.40
C SER A 89 5.38 -0.72 -9.93
N VAL A 90 6.22 -1.43 -10.66
CA VAL A 90 7.66 -1.48 -10.39
C VAL A 90 8.29 -0.11 -10.65
N ALA A 91 7.99 0.49 -11.81
CA ALA A 91 8.48 1.82 -12.16
C ALA A 91 8.06 2.90 -11.16
N ALA A 92 6.83 2.84 -10.62
CA ALA A 92 6.37 3.79 -9.59
C ALA A 92 7.22 3.72 -8.31
N VAL A 93 7.61 2.52 -7.88
CA VAL A 93 8.52 2.33 -6.73
C VAL A 93 9.91 2.89 -7.02
N GLU A 94 10.46 2.61 -8.20
CA GLU A 94 11.77 3.12 -8.63
C GLU A 94 11.79 4.65 -8.69
N LEU A 95 10.76 5.26 -9.30
CA LEU A 95 10.63 6.72 -9.38
C LEU A 95 10.47 7.35 -8.00
N ALA A 96 9.69 6.75 -7.11
CA ALA A 96 9.54 7.23 -5.74
C ALA A 96 10.90 7.25 -5.01
N ASN A 97 11.70 6.20 -5.12
CA ASN A 97 13.05 6.15 -4.56
C ASN A 97 14.00 7.18 -5.21
N GLN A 98 13.84 7.43 -6.51
CA GLN A 98 14.68 8.38 -7.24
C GLN A 98 14.37 9.84 -6.86
N PHE A 99 13.08 10.18 -6.73
CA PHE A 99 12.65 11.57 -6.55
C PHE A 99 12.47 11.98 -5.09
N VAL A 100 12.23 11.04 -4.16
CA VAL A 100 11.99 11.35 -2.75
C VAL A 100 13.09 10.74 -1.89
N PRO A 101 14.01 11.56 -1.34
CA PRO A 101 15.12 11.07 -0.52
C PRO A 101 14.69 10.26 0.70
N GLU A 102 13.55 10.63 1.30
CA GLU A 102 12.99 9.97 2.46
C GLU A 102 11.72 9.20 2.07
N CYS A 103 11.93 8.12 1.30
CA CYS A 103 10.87 7.26 0.75
C CYS A 103 10.83 5.91 1.45
N TYR A 104 9.60 5.47 1.78
CA TYR A 104 9.30 4.18 2.41
C TYR A 104 8.21 3.46 1.64
N HIS A 105 8.22 2.13 1.66
CA HIS A 105 7.32 1.31 0.86
C HIS A 105 6.55 0.29 1.69
N LEU A 106 5.25 0.19 1.44
CA LEU A 106 4.38 -0.83 2.01
C LEU A 106 3.61 -1.54 0.86
N PRO A 107 4.24 -2.45 0.11
CA PRO A 107 3.51 -3.24 -0.86
C PRO A 107 2.56 -4.22 -0.18
N ILE A 108 1.33 -4.27 -0.68
CA ILE A 108 0.27 -5.22 -0.30
C ILE A 108 -0.03 -6.05 -1.54
N THR A 109 0.36 -7.32 -1.55
CA THR A 109 0.34 -8.15 -2.75
C THR A 109 -0.12 -9.58 -2.47
N CYS A 110 -0.65 -10.25 -3.50
CA CYS A 110 -1.06 -11.65 -3.42
C CYS A 110 0.00 -12.62 -3.99
N ASN A 111 1.14 -12.11 -4.45
CA ASN A 111 2.15 -12.93 -5.13
C ASN A 111 3.51 -12.78 -4.45
N GLU A 112 3.94 -13.84 -3.77
CA GLU A 112 5.25 -13.92 -3.13
C GLU A 112 6.41 -13.83 -4.15
N ALA A 113 6.23 -14.39 -5.36
CA ALA A 113 7.22 -14.32 -6.43
C ALA A 113 7.17 -13.01 -7.23
N GLY A 114 6.25 -12.10 -6.90
CA GLY A 114 6.11 -10.81 -7.57
C GLY A 114 7.23 -9.82 -7.22
N ALA A 115 7.63 -9.01 -8.20
CA ALA A 115 8.70 -8.02 -8.03
C ALA A 115 8.45 -7.06 -6.86
N LEU A 116 7.21 -6.61 -6.64
CA LEU A 116 6.88 -5.75 -5.50
C LEU A 116 7.22 -6.40 -4.16
N TYR A 117 6.92 -7.69 -3.99
CA TYR A 117 7.23 -8.41 -2.77
C TYR A 117 8.73 -8.65 -2.64
N GLN A 118 9.35 -9.21 -3.70
CA GLN A 118 10.76 -9.56 -3.70
C GLN A 118 11.68 -8.35 -3.50
N ASN A 119 11.36 -7.22 -4.11
CA ASN A 119 12.13 -5.99 -3.90
C ASN A 119 11.98 -5.48 -2.46
N ALA A 120 10.79 -5.55 -1.89
CA ALA A 120 10.54 -5.04 -0.55
C ALA A 120 11.23 -5.85 0.55
N ILE A 121 11.23 -7.19 0.48
CA ILE A 121 11.90 -8.03 1.49
C ILE A 121 13.43 -7.91 1.47
N ASN A 122 13.99 -7.35 0.41
CA ASN A 122 15.42 -7.10 0.24
C ASN A 122 15.78 -5.61 0.44
N SER A 123 14.88 -4.80 0.99
CA SER A 123 15.06 -3.35 1.17
C SER A 123 14.85 -2.93 2.62
N ASP A 124 15.74 -2.10 3.14
CA ASP A 124 15.65 -1.61 4.52
C ASP A 124 14.53 -0.57 4.73
N ASN A 125 14.08 0.07 3.64
CA ASN A 125 13.02 1.09 3.65
C ASN A 125 11.63 0.54 3.28
N ALA A 126 11.44 -0.77 3.35
CA ALA A 126 10.18 -1.39 2.94
C ALA A 126 9.70 -2.46 3.94
N PHE A 127 8.38 -2.62 4.02
CA PHE A 127 7.73 -3.72 4.72
C PHE A 127 6.64 -4.31 3.83
N ALA A 128 6.75 -5.58 3.45
CA ALA A 128 5.78 -6.22 2.55
C ALA A 128 4.67 -6.95 3.31
N LEU A 129 3.42 -6.76 2.88
CA LEU A 129 2.28 -7.55 3.32
C LEU A 129 1.88 -8.54 2.22
N LEU A 130 2.12 -9.82 2.48
CA LEU A 130 1.69 -10.90 1.60
C LEU A 130 0.29 -11.37 2.00
N MET A 131 -0.63 -11.33 1.04
CA MET A 131 -1.98 -11.84 1.22
C MET A 131 -2.01 -13.38 1.16
N PRO A 132 -3.00 -14.05 1.79
CA PRO A 132 -3.15 -15.50 1.68
C PRO A 132 -3.22 -15.95 0.21
N ALA A 133 -2.59 -17.08 -0.11
CA ALA A 133 -2.50 -17.61 -1.48
C ALA A 133 -3.87 -17.82 -2.13
N GLU A 134 -4.89 -18.14 -1.34
CA GLU A 134 -6.27 -18.35 -1.78
C GLU A 134 -6.91 -17.07 -2.32
N THR A 135 -6.40 -15.90 -1.95
CA THR A 135 -6.90 -14.59 -2.41
C THR A 135 -6.31 -14.16 -3.75
N HIS A 136 -5.35 -14.91 -4.28
CA HIS A 136 -4.78 -14.65 -5.59
C HIS A 136 -5.73 -15.10 -6.69
N ASP A 137 -6.59 -14.21 -7.17
CA ASP A 137 -7.54 -14.48 -8.24
C ASP A 137 -6.85 -15.04 -9.48
N ARG A 138 -7.34 -16.17 -10.00
CA ARG A 138 -6.82 -16.80 -11.22
C ARG A 138 -7.39 -16.18 -12.49
N GLY A 139 -8.57 -15.57 -12.39
CA GLY A 139 -9.25 -14.92 -13.49
C GLY A 139 -8.74 -13.52 -13.80
N PHE A 140 -9.22 -12.95 -14.90
CA PHE A 140 -8.90 -11.57 -15.27
C PHE A 140 -9.48 -10.57 -14.25
N ALA A 141 -10.72 -10.79 -13.83
CA ALA A 141 -11.39 -9.95 -12.85
C ALA A 141 -10.78 -10.15 -11.45
N MET A 142 -10.48 -9.05 -10.78
CA MET A 142 -10.07 -9.07 -9.37
C MET A 142 -11.32 -9.08 -8.49
N THR A 143 -11.41 -10.07 -7.61
CA THR A 143 -12.50 -10.24 -6.64
C THR A 143 -11.96 -10.39 -5.23
N SER A 144 -11.43 -11.56 -4.90
CA SER A 144 -10.85 -11.83 -3.58
C SER A 144 -9.60 -10.98 -3.32
N SER A 145 -8.76 -10.77 -4.31
CA SER A 145 -7.54 -9.97 -4.15
C SER A 145 -7.83 -8.51 -3.82
N ILE A 146 -8.76 -7.86 -4.52
CA ILE A 146 -9.08 -6.44 -4.27
C ILE A 146 -9.65 -6.24 -2.86
N THR A 147 -10.62 -7.07 -2.47
CA THR A 147 -11.27 -6.95 -1.15
C THR A 147 -10.31 -7.28 -0.02
N THR A 148 -9.45 -8.28 -0.18
CA THR A 148 -8.47 -8.65 0.84
C THR A 148 -7.38 -7.60 1.00
N MET A 149 -6.83 -7.05 -0.09
CA MET A 149 -5.84 -5.98 -0.03
C MET A 149 -6.45 -4.71 0.60
N MET A 150 -7.69 -4.36 0.25
CA MET A 150 -8.42 -3.24 0.84
C MET A 150 -8.62 -3.44 2.35
N ALA A 151 -9.17 -4.58 2.76
CA ALA A 151 -9.39 -4.91 4.17
C ALA A 151 -8.09 -4.93 4.96
N SER A 152 -6.99 -5.40 4.36
CA SER A 152 -5.67 -5.40 4.98
C SER A 152 -5.13 -3.99 5.21
N CYS A 153 -5.29 -3.11 4.24
CA CYS A 153 -4.89 -1.70 4.40
C CYS A 153 -5.70 -1.01 5.52
N LEU A 154 -7.01 -1.24 5.57
CA LEU A 154 -7.87 -0.74 6.66
C LEU A 154 -7.44 -1.32 8.01
N ALA A 155 -7.14 -2.63 8.10
CA ALA A 155 -6.68 -3.26 9.34
C ALA A 155 -5.33 -2.71 9.82
N VAL A 156 -4.50 -2.20 8.91
CA VAL A 156 -3.21 -1.56 9.26
C VAL A 156 -3.43 -0.19 9.87
N PHE A 157 -4.22 0.67 9.24
CA PHE A 157 -4.31 2.08 9.59
C PHE A 157 -5.54 2.46 10.44
N ALA A 158 -6.57 1.60 10.48
CA ALA A 158 -7.80 1.77 11.24
C ALA A 158 -8.33 0.42 11.76
N PRO A 159 -7.55 -0.27 12.62
CA PRO A 159 -7.86 -1.63 13.07
C PRO A 159 -9.22 -1.74 13.82
N GLU A 160 -9.65 -0.68 14.47
CA GLU A 160 -10.95 -0.62 15.15
C GLU A 160 -12.12 -0.79 14.19
N THR A 161 -12.00 -0.31 12.96
CA THR A 161 -13.03 -0.43 11.93
C THR A 161 -13.26 -1.89 11.51
N ILE A 162 -12.15 -2.61 11.29
CA ILE A 162 -12.20 -4.02 10.88
C ILE A 162 -12.64 -4.94 12.02
N ASN A 163 -12.35 -4.56 13.26
CA ASN A 163 -12.74 -5.32 14.45
C ASN A 163 -14.17 -5.02 14.91
N SER A 164 -14.85 -4.07 14.30
CA SER A 164 -16.25 -3.77 14.61
C SER A 164 -17.16 -4.94 14.24
N GLN A 165 -18.25 -5.14 15.01
CA GLN A 165 -19.25 -6.17 14.72
C GLN A 165 -19.85 -5.98 13.32
N THR A 166 -20.09 -4.73 12.95
CA THR A 166 -20.65 -4.35 11.64
C THR A 166 -19.81 -4.80 10.44
N PHE A 167 -18.51 -4.99 10.61
CA PHE A 167 -17.65 -5.46 9.52
C PHE A 167 -17.59 -7.00 9.44
N ARG A 168 -17.97 -7.69 10.52
CA ARG A 168 -17.94 -9.16 10.61
C ARG A 168 -19.24 -9.81 10.19
N ASP A 169 -20.35 -9.10 10.26
CA ASP A 169 -21.69 -9.48 9.83
C ASP A 169 -21.90 -9.18 8.33
#